data_2ef49b660dbaaf705c73e8e27fb920ae
#
_entry.id   2ef49b660dbaaf705c73e8e27fb920ae
#
_cell.length_a   1.000
_cell.length_b   1.000
_cell.length_c   1.000
_cell.angle_alpha   90.00
_cell.angle_beta   90.00
_cell.angle_gamma   90.00
#
_symmetry.space_group_name_H-M   'P 1'
#
loop_
_entity.id
_entity.type
_entity.pdbx_description
1 polymer ?
#
loop_
_entity_poly.entity_id
_entity_poly.type
_entity_poly.pdbx_seq_one_letter_code
_entity_poly.pdbx_strand_id
1 'polypeptide(L)'
;RPGGNQTAVERQNSVNQLFETMRLAWLELIYWTRMYMMSVDSGADAKEQYAVEGRLLETADAITDVFAERLPVAVTRQLRNLLVEHVEMTGQIIRTLKSGDKENYEQQIREWYANANQIATLLADQNPYFAGKETRNLLLNYLDMTREIIEHQMNGEYDQSIDTFRDLSDLVLELADYLARGLLAR
;
A
#
# COMPACT_ATOMS: atom_id res chain seq x y z
N ARG A 1 -19.14 -11.18 -35.67
CA ARG A 1 -18.20 -12.00 -34.87
C ARG A 1 -18.92 -12.36 -33.60
N PRO A 2 -19.06 -13.64 -33.21
CA PRO A 2 -19.67 -13.98 -31.93
C PRO A 2 -18.70 -13.58 -30.83
N GLY A 3 -19.11 -12.62 -29.98
CA GLY A 3 -18.48 -12.39 -28.69
C GLY A 3 -18.71 -13.65 -27.86
N GLY A 4 -17.64 -14.41 -27.59
CA GLY A 4 -17.72 -15.62 -26.80
C GLY A 4 -18.31 -15.31 -25.43
N ASN A 5 -19.45 -15.90 -25.11
CA ASN A 5 -20.01 -15.85 -23.78
C ASN A 5 -19.06 -16.57 -22.83
N GLN A 6 -18.37 -15.80 -22.00
CA GLN A 6 -17.50 -16.33 -20.94
C GLN A 6 -18.33 -17.26 -20.04
N THR A 7 -17.86 -18.47 -19.80
CA THR A 7 -18.57 -19.42 -18.95
C THR A 7 -18.67 -18.93 -17.50
N ALA A 8 -19.61 -19.45 -16.71
CA ALA A 8 -19.72 -19.11 -15.30
C ALA A 8 -18.44 -19.48 -14.52
N VAL A 9 -17.77 -20.57 -14.91
CA VAL A 9 -16.51 -21.03 -14.31
C VAL A 9 -15.38 -20.05 -14.62
N GLU A 10 -15.24 -19.59 -15.87
CA GLU A 10 -14.23 -18.61 -16.25
C GLU A 10 -14.41 -17.27 -15.54
N ARG A 11 -15.65 -16.80 -15.38
CA ARG A 11 -15.95 -15.59 -14.62
C ARG A 11 -15.58 -15.74 -13.15
N GLN A 12 -15.90 -16.88 -12.52
CA GLN A 12 -15.56 -17.15 -11.13
C GLN A 12 -14.06 -17.21 -10.93
N ASN A 13 -13.32 -17.84 -11.84
CA ASN A 13 -11.87 -17.89 -11.80
C ASN A 13 -11.25 -16.49 -11.93
N SER A 14 -11.77 -15.65 -12.81
CA SER A 14 -11.31 -14.25 -12.97
C SER A 14 -11.56 -13.43 -11.70
N VAL A 15 -12.69 -13.62 -11.02
CA VAL A 15 -13.00 -12.97 -9.74
C VAL A 15 -12.03 -13.43 -8.65
N ASN A 16 -11.83 -14.75 -8.50
CA ASN A 16 -10.89 -15.29 -7.52
C ASN A 16 -9.48 -14.76 -7.72
N GLN A 17 -9.01 -14.73 -8.98
CA GLN A 17 -7.69 -14.19 -9.33
C GLN A 17 -7.55 -12.72 -8.95
N LEU A 18 -8.58 -11.89 -9.12
CA LEU A 18 -8.56 -10.49 -8.71
C LEU A 18 -8.30 -10.35 -7.20
N PHE A 19 -9.03 -11.11 -6.37
CA PHE A 19 -8.83 -11.08 -4.91
C PHE A 19 -7.42 -11.57 -4.52
N GLU A 20 -6.98 -12.68 -5.08
CA GLU A 20 -5.66 -13.25 -4.79
C GLU A 20 -4.54 -12.28 -5.17
N THR A 21 -4.59 -11.69 -6.36
CA THR A 21 -3.58 -10.74 -6.84
C THR A 21 -3.57 -9.46 -6.03
N MET A 22 -4.76 -8.93 -5.67
CA MET A 22 -4.86 -7.74 -4.83
C MET A 22 -4.29 -7.98 -3.43
N ARG A 23 -4.64 -9.11 -2.81
CA ARG A 23 -4.11 -9.51 -1.49
C ARG A 23 -2.59 -9.64 -1.51
N LEU A 24 -2.05 -10.34 -2.52
CA LEU A 24 -0.61 -10.52 -2.65
C LEU A 24 0.12 -9.19 -2.82
N ALA A 25 -0.38 -8.29 -3.67
CA ALA A 25 0.24 -6.99 -3.92
C ALA A 25 0.31 -6.13 -2.64
N TRP A 26 -0.74 -6.08 -1.83
CA TRP A 26 -0.74 -5.34 -0.56
C TRP A 26 0.10 -6.00 0.53
N LEU A 27 0.12 -7.34 0.61
CA LEU A 27 1.01 -8.06 1.52
C LEU A 27 2.48 -7.82 1.16
N GLU A 28 2.84 -7.84 -0.12
CA GLU A 28 4.21 -7.53 -0.55
C GLU A 28 4.61 -6.10 -0.18
N LEU A 29 3.70 -5.12 -0.30
CA LEU A 29 3.98 -3.76 0.12
C LEU A 29 4.40 -3.68 1.60
N ILE A 30 3.63 -4.29 2.50
CA ILE A 30 3.96 -4.23 3.93
C ILE A 30 5.18 -5.08 4.29
N TYR A 31 5.39 -6.22 3.64
CA TYR A 31 6.57 -7.06 3.88
C TYR A 31 7.86 -6.35 3.43
N TRP A 32 7.88 -5.75 2.26
CA TRP A 32 9.05 -5.02 1.77
C TRP A 32 9.26 -3.71 2.52
N THR A 33 8.21 -3.05 3.00
CA THR A 33 8.31 -1.93 3.94
C THR A 33 9.03 -2.37 5.22
N ARG A 34 8.64 -3.51 5.80
CA ARG A 34 9.30 -4.05 6.99
C ARG A 34 10.75 -4.45 6.70
N MET A 35 11.01 -5.11 5.58
CA MET A 35 12.39 -5.47 5.18
C MET A 35 13.27 -4.24 5.04
N TYR A 36 12.76 -3.17 4.44
CA TYR A 36 13.49 -1.92 4.31
C TYR A 36 13.73 -1.26 5.67
N MET A 37 12.72 -1.20 6.52
CA MET A 37 12.85 -0.69 7.89
C MET A 37 13.93 -1.45 8.68
N MET A 38 13.95 -2.78 8.60
CA MET A 38 14.95 -3.61 9.26
C MET A 38 16.35 -3.36 8.72
N SER A 39 16.49 -3.21 7.41
CA SER A 39 17.76 -2.88 6.75
C SER A 39 18.33 -1.54 7.22
N VAL A 40 17.48 -0.52 7.34
CA VAL A 40 17.87 0.81 7.86
C VAL A 40 18.19 0.73 9.36
N ASP A 41 17.34 0.08 10.15
CA ASP A 41 17.51 0.00 11.61
C ASP A 41 18.76 -0.76 12.02
N SER A 42 19.09 -1.86 11.34
CA SER A 42 20.31 -2.63 11.58
C SER A 42 21.59 -1.94 11.14
N GLY A 43 21.48 -0.86 10.35
CA GLY A 43 22.64 -0.17 9.77
C GLY A 43 23.28 -0.99 8.64
N ALA A 44 22.50 -1.73 7.88
CA ALA A 44 22.98 -2.45 6.69
C ALA A 44 23.70 -1.51 5.72
N ASP A 45 24.60 -2.04 4.90
CA ASP A 45 25.33 -1.23 3.95
C ASP A 45 24.39 -0.60 2.89
N ALA A 46 24.86 0.48 2.26
CA ALA A 46 24.08 1.26 1.31
C ALA A 46 23.63 0.41 0.09
N LYS A 47 24.40 -0.60 -0.29
CA LYS A 47 24.06 -1.47 -1.42
C LYS A 47 22.89 -2.38 -1.09
N GLU A 48 22.85 -2.92 0.14
CA GLU A 48 21.71 -3.71 0.62
C GLU A 48 20.46 -2.83 0.73
N GLN A 49 20.57 -1.66 1.41
CA GLN A 49 19.45 -0.74 1.55
C GLN A 49 18.89 -0.33 0.19
N TYR A 50 19.73 -0.02 -0.79
CA TYR A 50 19.32 0.33 -2.15
C TYR A 50 18.58 -0.82 -2.85
N ALA A 51 19.06 -2.05 -2.71
CA ALA A 51 18.43 -3.22 -3.33
C ALA A 51 17.02 -3.48 -2.74
N VAL A 52 16.88 -3.38 -1.41
CA VAL A 52 15.60 -3.56 -0.73
C VAL A 52 14.63 -2.42 -1.07
N GLU A 53 15.10 -1.16 -1.10
CA GLU A 53 14.29 -0.01 -1.48
C GLU A 53 13.79 -0.13 -2.93
N GLY A 54 14.64 -0.59 -3.84
CA GLY A 54 14.26 -0.84 -5.23
C GLY A 54 13.12 -1.86 -5.32
N ARG A 55 13.19 -2.95 -4.56
CA ARG A 55 12.10 -3.94 -4.52
C ARG A 55 10.82 -3.39 -3.87
N LEU A 56 10.95 -2.55 -2.83
CA LEU A 56 9.83 -1.87 -2.22
C LEU A 56 9.12 -0.95 -3.23
N LEU A 57 9.86 -0.19 -4.04
CA LEU A 57 9.28 0.68 -5.08
C LEU A 57 8.47 -0.10 -6.12
N GLU A 58 8.90 -1.31 -6.49
CA GLU A 58 8.15 -2.15 -7.44
C GLU A 58 6.76 -2.56 -6.92
N THR A 59 6.51 -2.53 -5.62
CA THR A 59 5.19 -2.86 -5.05
C THR A 59 4.10 -1.86 -5.46
N ALA A 60 4.46 -0.61 -5.70
CA ALA A 60 3.54 0.40 -6.24
C ALA A 60 3.03 0.02 -7.63
N ASP A 61 3.91 -0.49 -8.49
CA ASP A 61 3.54 -0.98 -9.81
C ASP A 61 2.63 -2.21 -9.72
N ALA A 62 2.96 -3.16 -8.85
CA ALA A 62 2.16 -4.38 -8.66
C ALA A 62 0.71 -4.06 -8.22
N ILE A 63 0.51 -3.13 -7.29
CA ILE A 63 -0.82 -2.68 -6.89
C ILE A 63 -1.54 -2.00 -8.06
N THR A 64 -0.86 -1.09 -8.75
CA THR A 64 -1.43 -0.35 -9.88
C THR A 64 -1.86 -1.27 -11.01
N ASP A 65 -1.10 -2.31 -11.30
CA ASP A 65 -1.40 -3.28 -12.36
C ASP A 65 -2.74 -4.00 -12.12
N VAL A 66 -3.10 -4.26 -10.86
CA VAL A 66 -4.40 -4.85 -10.51
C VAL A 66 -5.55 -3.90 -10.89
N PHE A 67 -5.37 -2.60 -10.64
CA PHE A 67 -6.37 -1.58 -11.01
C PHE A 67 -6.43 -1.33 -12.53
N ALA A 68 -5.30 -1.47 -13.23
CA ALA A 68 -5.18 -1.17 -14.66
C ALA A 68 -6.10 -2.03 -15.54
N GLU A 69 -6.48 -3.21 -15.07
CA GLU A 69 -7.41 -4.09 -15.79
C GLU A 69 -8.84 -3.53 -15.83
N ARG A 70 -9.18 -2.59 -14.96
CA ARG A 70 -10.57 -2.16 -14.73
C ARG A 70 -10.78 -0.64 -14.70
N LEU A 71 -9.72 0.14 -14.63
CA LEU A 71 -9.77 1.59 -14.63
C LEU A 71 -9.21 2.18 -15.93
N PRO A 72 -9.67 3.39 -16.33
CA PRO A 72 -9.10 4.10 -17.47
C PRO A 72 -7.59 4.34 -17.32
N VAL A 73 -6.86 4.27 -18.42
CA VAL A 73 -5.39 4.44 -18.45
C VAL A 73 -4.94 5.74 -17.77
N ALA A 74 -5.65 6.84 -17.99
CA ALA A 74 -5.31 8.13 -17.37
C ALA A 74 -5.43 8.08 -15.83
N VAL A 75 -6.46 7.42 -15.30
CA VAL A 75 -6.68 7.24 -13.86
C VAL A 75 -5.62 6.31 -13.28
N THR A 76 -5.35 5.20 -13.95
CA THR A 76 -4.31 4.24 -13.53
C THR A 76 -2.93 4.91 -13.44
N ARG A 77 -2.61 5.79 -14.39
CA ARG A 77 -1.36 6.58 -14.35
C ARG A 77 -1.30 7.51 -13.13
N GLN A 78 -2.40 8.19 -12.81
CA GLN A 78 -2.47 9.04 -11.61
C GLN A 78 -2.32 8.22 -10.33
N LEU A 79 -3.01 7.07 -10.25
CA LEU A 79 -2.90 6.15 -9.12
C LEU A 79 -1.47 5.66 -8.95
N ARG A 80 -0.80 5.28 -10.05
CA ARG A 80 0.60 4.86 -10.02
C ARG A 80 1.50 5.96 -9.45
N ASN A 81 1.36 7.20 -9.92
CA ASN A 81 2.15 8.30 -9.41
C ASN A 81 1.97 8.50 -7.91
N LEU A 82 0.73 8.47 -7.43
CA LEU A 82 0.42 8.60 -6.00
C LEU A 82 0.96 7.42 -5.17
N LEU A 83 0.89 6.20 -5.68
CA LEU A 83 1.44 5.02 -4.97
C LEU A 83 2.98 5.01 -4.95
N VAL A 84 3.62 5.39 -6.04
CA VAL A 84 5.09 5.56 -6.08
C VAL A 84 5.52 6.62 -5.06
N GLU A 85 4.88 7.78 -5.07
CA GLU A 85 5.12 8.85 -4.11
C GLU A 85 4.92 8.37 -2.67
N HIS A 86 3.84 7.61 -2.42
CA HIS A 86 3.57 7.01 -1.11
C HIS A 86 4.71 6.12 -0.62
N VAL A 87 5.21 5.24 -1.48
CA VAL A 87 6.30 4.31 -1.14
C VAL A 87 7.63 5.06 -0.94
N GLU A 88 7.93 6.06 -1.77
CA GLU A 88 9.10 6.92 -1.60
C GLU A 88 9.06 7.68 -0.27
N MET A 89 7.92 8.25 0.09
CA MET A 89 7.70 8.91 1.38
C MET A 89 7.89 7.94 2.55
N THR A 90 7.39 6.72 2.44
CA THR A 90 7.57 5.68 3.47
C THR A 90 9.06 5.42 3.73
N GLY A 91 9.86 5.28 2.67
CA GLY A 91 11.31 5.12 2.79
C GLY A 91 12.00 6.32 3.44
N GLN A 92 11.59 7.54 3.07
CA GLN A 92 12.11 8.78 3.66
C GLN A 92 11.78 8.88 5.15
N ILE A 93 10.54 8.59 5.53
CA ILE A 93 10.06 8.58 6.93
C ILE A 93 10.92 7.64 7.79
N ILE A 94 11.19 6.42 7.31
CA ILE A 94 12.03 5.44 7.99
C ILE A 94 13.44 6.00 8.22
N ARG A 95 14.08 6.54 7.19
CA ARG A 95 15.43 7.12 7.28
C ARG A 95 15.47 8.33 8.21
N THR A 96 14.49 9.21 8.10
CA THR A 96 14.42 10.45 8.89
C THR A 96 14.23 10.15 10.36
N LEU A 97 13.35 9.20 10.70
CA LEU A 97 13.16 8.78 12.10
C LEU A 97 14.44 8.16 12.67
N LYS A 98 15.13 7.31 11.89
CA LYS A 98 16.40 6.71 12.29
C LYS A 98 17.49 7.76 12.52
N SER A 99 17.51 8.84 11.76
CA SER A 99 18.48 9.95 11.93
C SER A 99 18.19 10.85 13.15
N GLY A 100 16.98 10.77 13.72
CA GLY A 100 16.56 11.58 14.87
C GLY A 100 16.08 13.00 14.52
N ASP A 101 15.88 13.31 13.24
CA ASP A 101 15.36 14.60 12.78
C ASP A 101 13.82 14.66 12.96
N LYS A 102 13.40 15.04 14.16
CA LYS A 102 11.98 15.03 14.56
C LYS A 102 11.14 16.04 13.78
N GLU A 103 11.68 17.21 13.46
CA GLU A 103 10.93 18.25 12.76
C GLU A 103 10.59 17.81 11.33
N ASN A 104 11.58 17.33 10.61
CA ASN A 104 11.40 16.81 9.26
C ASN A 104 10.50 15.56 9.25
N TYR A 105 10.66 14.67 10.23
CA TYR A 105 9.80 13.51 10.40
C TYR A 105 8.32 13.88 10.50
N GLU A 106 7.96 14.81 11.38
CA GLU A 106 6.55 15.23 11.56
C GLU A 106 5.98 15.92 10.29
N GLN A 107 6.81 16.66 9.56
CA GLN A 107 6.40 17.22 8.27
C GLN A 107 6.13 16.12 7.23
N GLN A 108 7.03 15.16 7.10
CA GLN A 108 6.88 14.02 6.16
C GLN A 108 5.65 13.17 6.51
N ILE A 109 5.35 12.97 7.79
CA ILE A 109 4.13 12.29 8.24
C ILE A 109 2.88 13.03 7.73
N ARG A 110 2.82 14.35 7.86
CA ARG A 110 1.67 15.14 7.34
C ARG A 110 1.50 14.99 5.82
N GLU A 111 2.59 15.04 5.08
CA GLU A 111 2.59 14.88 3.61
C GLU A 111 2.14 13.46 3.20
N TRP A 112 2.59 12.46 3.94
CA TRP A 112 2.24 11.06 3.73
C TRP A 112 0.73 10.79 3.92
N TYR A 113 0.13 11.36 4.98
CA TYR A 113 -1.32 11.31 5.19
C TYR A 113 -2.10 12.09 4.12
N ALA A 114 -1.59 13.23 3.67
CA ALA A 114 -2.19 13.97 2.56
C ALA A 114 -2.18 13.15 1.26
N ASN A 115 -1.10 12.45 0.97
CA ASN A 115 -1.01 11.54 -0.17
C ASN A 115 -2.08 10.43 -0.09
N ALA A 116 -2.27 9.79 1.07
CA ALA A 116 -3.32 8.78 1.25
C ALA A 116 -4.73 9.34 1.00
N ASN A 117 -4.99 10.57 1.45
CA ASN A 117 -6.26 11.25 1.16
C ASN A 117 -6.45 11.51 -0.34
N GLN A 118 -5.39 11.83 -1.08
CA GLN A 118 -5.44 12.00 -2.54
C GLN A 118 -5.76 10.67 -3.25
N ILE A 119 -5.18 9.55 -2.79
CA ILE A 119 -5.52 8.21 -3.30
C ILE A 119 -7.00 7.91 -3.07
N ALA A 120 -7.52 8.15 -1.87
CA ALA A 120 -8.93 7.94 -1.55
C ALA A 120 -9.85 8.79 -2.43
N THR A 121 -9.50 10.06 -2.67
CA THR A 121 -10.26 10.97 -3.54
C THR A 121 -10.25 10.50 -4.99
N LEU A 122 -9.09 10.10 -5.51
CA LEU A 122 -8.98 9.59 -6.87
C LEU A 122 -9.89 8.37 -7.10
N LEU A 123 -9.90 7.42 -6.16
CA LEU A 123 -10.77 6.24 -6.24
C LEU A 123 -12.25 6.61 -6.12
N ALA A 124 -12.62 7.51 -5.22
CA ALA A 124 -13.98 8.00 -5.04
C ALA A 124 -14.55 8.63 -6.31
N ASP A 125 -13.73 9.35 -7.07
CA ASP A 125 -14.13 9.99 -8.31
C ASP A 125 -14.43 8.99 -9.44
N GLN A 126 -13.92 7.76 -9.32
CA GLN A 126 -14.09 6.73 -10.35
C GLN A 126 -15.30 5.82 -10.11
N ASN A 127 -15.68 5.62 -8.85
CA ASN A 127 -16.71 4.64 -8.52
C ASN A 127 -17.42 5.05 -7.21
N PRO A 128 -18.78 5.13 -7.20
CA PRO A 128 -19.55 5.42 -5.99
C PRO A 128 -19.26 4.47 -4.81
N TYR A 129 -18.83 3.24 -5.09
CA TYR A 129 -18.42 2.29 -4.06
C TYR A 129 -17.28 2.85 -3.18
N PHE A 130 -16.34 3.59 -3.78
CA PHE A 130 -15.22 4.18 -3.08
C PHE A 130 -15.51 5.58 -2.50
N ALA A 131 -16.70 6.16 -2.75
CA ALA A 131 -17.04 7.51 -2.32
C ALA A 131 -17.38 7.63 -0.82
N GLY A 132 -17.60 6.50 -0.15
CA GLY A 132 -17.89 6.46 1.29
C GLY A 132 -16.63 6.69 2.15
N LYS A 133 -16.86 6.77 3.46
CA LYS A 133 -15.78 6.95 4.45
C LYS A 133 -14.85 5.74 4.55
N GLU A 134 -15.29 4.57 4.11
CA GLU A 134 -14.59 3.28 4.27
C GLU A 134 -13.21 3.29 3.59
N THR A 135 -13.14 3.77 2.34
CA THR A 135 -11.87 3.86 1.60
C THR A 135 -10.83 4.65 2.38
N ARG A 136 -11.23 5.85 2.85
CA ARG A 136 -10.34 6.71 3.62
C ARG A 136 -9.95 6.08 4.94
N ASN A 137 -10.91 5.51 5.67
CA ASN A 137 -10.66 4.90 6.97
C ASN A 137 -9.67 3.74 6.87
N LEU A 138 -9.83 2.84 5.89
CA LEU A 138 -8.92 1.72 5.68
C LEU A 138 -7.51 2.19 5.34
N LEU A 139 -7.38 3.18 4.44
CA LEU A 139 -6.07 3.74 4.09
C LEU A 139 -5.41 4.45 5.28
N LEU A 140 -6.15 5.24 6.04
CA LEU A 140 -5.59 5.93 7.21
C LEU A 140 -5.20 4.94 8.32
N ASN A 141 -6.00 3.90 8.57
CA ASN A 141 -5.64 2.86 9.53
C ASN A 141 -4.38 2.10 9.10
N TYR A 142 -4.22 1.85 7.79
CA TYR A 142 -2.98 1.29 7.24
C TYR A 142 -1.76 2.20 7.53
N LEU A 143 -1.90 3.52 7.37
CA LEU A 143 -0.85 4.46 7.70
C LEU A 143 -0.57 4.51 9.20
N ASP A 144 -1.60 4.57 10.04
CA ASP A 144 -1.48 4.59 11.50
C ASP A 144 -0.68 3.39 12.01
N MET A 145 -1.06 2.18 11.60
CA MET A 145 -0.35 0.96 12.00
C MET A 145 1.09 0.90 11.45
N THR A 146 1.31 1.35 10.21
CA THR A 146 2.66 1.41 9.64
C THR A 146 3.54 2.39 10.41
N ARG A 147 3.00 3.55 10.78
CA ARG A 147 3.70 4.53 11.63
C ARG A 147 4.07 3.93 12.99
N GLU A 148 3.13 3.30 13.66
CA GLU A 148 3.37 2.63 14.96
C GLU A 148 4.48 1.58 14.86
N ILE A 149 4.47 0.75 13.82
CA ILE A 149 5.50 -0.27 13.58
C ILE A 149 6.88 0.37 13.47
N ILE A 150 7.00 1.44 12.68
CA ILE A 150 8.27 2.15 12.48
C ILE A 150 8.74 2.79 13.79
N GLU A 151 7.85 3.47 14.50
CA GLU A 151 8.17 4.12 15.78
C GLU A 151 8.59 3.10 16.84
N HIS A 152 7.85 2.00 17.03
CA HIS A 152 8.21 0.93 17.94
C HIS A 152 9.56 0.30 17.60
N GLN A 153 9.81 0.02 16.33
CA GLN A 153 11.08 -0.55 15.89
C GLN A 153 12.26 0.36 16.24
N MET A 154 12.16 1.66 15.92
CA MET A 154 13.23 2.62 16.16
C MET A 154 13.47 2.94 17.64
N ASN A 155 12.46 2.70 18.48
CA ASN A 155 12.55 2.82 19.93
C ASN A 155 13.04 1.54 20.64
N GLY A 156 13.28 0.44 19.89
CA GLY A 156 13.66 -0.85 20.48
C GLY A 156 12.51 -1.63 21.09
N GLU A 157 11.28 -1.23 20.80
CA GLU A 157 10.05 -1.88 21.28
C GLU A 157 9.62 -2.98 20.31
N TYR A 158 10.48 -3.99 20.17
CA TYR A 158 10.38 -4.97 19.08
C TYR A 158 9.13 -5.85 19.16
N ASP A 159 8.70 -6.23 20.37
CA ASP A 159 7.50 -7.04 20.54
C ASP A 159 6.25 -6.28 20.05
N GLN A 160 6.13 -5.00 20.39
CA GLN A 160 5.05 -4.14 19.92
C GLN A 160 5.09 -3.95 18.40
N SER A 161 6.28 -3.75 17.84
CA SER A 161 6.47 -3.66 16.38
C SER A 161 5.98 -4.93 15.67
N ILE A 162 6.26 -6.11 16.22
CA ILE A 162 5.84 -7.40 15.67
C ILE A 162 4.34 -7.60 15.82
N ASP A 163 3.78 -7.30 16.97
CA ASP A 163 2.33 -7.44 17.23
C ASP A 163 1.52 -6.53 16.32
N THR A 164 1.90 -5.25 16.20
CA THR A 164 1.23 -4.32 15.28
C THR A 164 1.39 -4.76 13.82
N PHE A 165 2.53 -5.35 13.44
CA PHE A 165 2.72 -5.86 12.07
C PHE A 165 1.79 -7.04 11.77
N ARG A 166 1.52 -7.92 12.72
CA ARG A 166 0.52 -8.98 12.58
C ARG A 166 -0.87 -8.38 12.33
N ASP A 167 -1.26 -7.39 13.14
CA ASP A 167 -2.56 -6.72 12.99
C ASP A 167 -2.65 -5.95 11.66
N LEU A 168 -1.55 -5.33 11.20
CA LEU A 168 -1.47 -4.71 9.87
C LEU A 168 -1.65 -5.73 8.75
N SER A 169 -1.13 -6.94 8.90
CA SER A 169 -1.31 -8.00 7.89
C SER A 169 -2.81 -8.34 7.71
N ASP A 170 -3.56 -8.42 8.81
CA ASP A 170 -5.00 -8.64 8.75
C ASP A 170 -5.72 -7.43 8.11
N LEU A 171 -5.34 -6.22 8.48
CA LEU A 171 -5.92 -4.99 7.92
C LEU A 171 -5.70 -4.88 6.41
N VAL A 172 -4.50 -5.18 5.90
CA VAL A 172 -4.25 -5.06 4.45
C VAL A 172 -4.96 -6.12 3.64
N LEU A 173 -5.27 -7.29 4.21
CA LEU A 173 -6.14 -8.27 3.58
C LEU A 173 -7.58 -7.76 3.49
N GLU A 174 -8.08 -7.10 4.54
CA GLU A 174 -9.40 -6.44 4.52
C GLU A 174 -9.44 -5.30 3.49
N LEU A 175 -8.40 -4.45 3.46
CA LEU A 175 -8.25 -3.38 2.47
C LEU A 175 -8.21 -3.94 1.04
N ALA A 176 -7.42 -4.99 0.80
CA ALA A 176 -7.33 -5.63 -0.52
C ALA A 176 -8.67 -6.18 -0.98
N ASP A 177 -9.40 -6.85 -0.10
CA ASP A 177 -10.74 -7.37 -0.39
C ASP A 177 -11.76 -6.27 -0.66
N TYR A 178 -11.70 -5.19 0.11
CA TYR A 178 -12.53 -4.00 -0.10
C TYR A 178 -12.27 -3.38 -1.48
N LEU A 179 -11.00 -3.19 -1.85
CA LEU A 179 -10.62 -2.63 -3.15
C LEU A 179 -11.04 -3.55 -4.31
N ALA A 180 -10.84 -4.86 -4.17
CA ALA A 180 -11.27 -5.84 -5.17
C ALA A 180 -12.80 -5.82 -5.37
N ARG A 181 -13.58 -5.78 -4.28
CA ARG A 181 -15.04 -5.64 -4.36
C ARG A 181 -15.45 -4.36 -5.08
N GLY A 182 -14.80 -3.24 -4.79
CA GLY A 182 -15.07 -1.97 -5.44
C GLY A 182 -14.79 -2.01 -6.94
N LEU A 183 -13.75 -2.70 -7.39
CA LEU A 183 -13.46 -2.89 -8.82
C LEU A 183 -14.48 -3.78 -9.52
N LEU A 184 -15.19 -4.62 -8.80
CA LEU A 184 -16.29 -5.46 -9.33
C LEU A 184 -17.65 -4.75 -9.28
N ALA A 185 -17.80 -3.75 -8.42
CA ALA A 185 -19.02 -2.95 -8.32
C ALA A 185 -19.17 -2.05 -9.56
N ARG A 186 -20.39 -1.99 -10.13
CA ARG A 186 -20.73 -1.18 -11.31
C ARG A 186 -21.74 -0.10 -10.95
#